data_0d85977b93eed194d7fbc84db3e669b2
#
_entry.id   0d85977b93eed194d7fbc84db3e669b2
#
_cell.length_a   1.000
_cell.length_b   1.000
_cell.length_c   1.000
_cell.angle_alpha   90.00
_cell.angle_beta   90.00
_cell.angle_gamma   90.00
#
_symmetry.space_group_name_H-M   'P 1'
#
loop_
_entity.id
_entity.type
_entity.pdbx_description
1 polymer ?
#
loop_
_entity_poly.entity_id
_entity_poly.type
_entity_poly.pdbx_seq_one_letter_code
_entity_poly.pdbx_strand_id
1 'polypeptide(L)'
;MLVGILSDTHDKIDPLRSALQKLKARGAEYFIHCGDVGEQGVLDQLAGLPLTFIWGNNDWDVAELADYAKSIGLACGGRFAEITLDGKAFAITHGDNPALKQRILKEQRHDYLLLGHTHIFDDERIGRTRIINPGALHRAHVKSVALLDTANDRLEKLIVG
;
A
#
# COMPACT_ATOMS: atom_id res chain seq x y z
N MET A 1 -6.20 15.45 1.73
CA MET A 1 -6.13 14.22 2.53
C MET A 1 -4.70 13.69 2.54
N LEU A 2 -4.23 13.25 3.71
CA LEU A 2 -2.92 12.62 3.86
C LEU A 2 -3.08 11.09 3.85
N VAL A 3 -2.49 10.42 2.86
CA VAL A 3 -2.58 8.97 2.66
C VAL A 3 -1.24 8.32 2.96
N GLY A 4 -1.22 7.42 3.96
CA GLY A 4 -0.06 6.60 4.28
C GLY A 4 -0.02 5.36 3.37
N ILE A 5 1.08 5.15 2.68
CA ILE A 5 1.26 4.03 1.74
C ILE A 5 2.39 3.14 2.24
N LEU A 6 2.12 1.86 2.37
CA LEU A 6 3.09 0.86 2.83
C LEU A 6 2.95 -0.45 2.04
N SER A 7 3.99 -1.28 2.06
CA SER A 7 4.03 -2.55 1.33
C SER A 7 5.07 -3.50 1.92
N ASP A 8 4.95 -4.77 1.55
CA ASP A 8 6.00 -5.79 1.76
C ASP A 8 6.42 -5.92 3.24
N THR A 9 5.42 -6.15 4.11
CA THR A 9 5.62 -6.31 5.55
C THR A 9 6.21 -7.69 5.90
N HIS A 10 5.78 -8.74 5.19
CA HIS A 10 6.29 -10.12 5.37
C HIS A 10 6.42 -10.51 6.85
N ASP A 11 5.35 -10.40 7.62
CA ASP A 11 5.26 -10.76 9.06
C ASP A 11 6.18 -9.97 10.01
N LYS A 12 6.77 -8.87 9.55
CA LYS A 12 7.66 -8.04 10.39
C LYS A 12 6.86 -6.99 11.17
N ILE A 13 6.44 -7.36 12.37
CA ILE A 13 5.57 -6.54 13.23
C ILE A 13 6.26 -5.25 13.69
N ASP A 14 7.52 -5.30 14.11
CA ASP A 14 8.21 -4.12 14.65
C ASP A 14 8.43 -3.03 13.60
N PRO A 15 8.93 -3.32 12.38
CA PRO A 15 8.97 -2.33 11.32
C PRO A 15 7.59 -1.77 10.96
N LEU A 16 6.54 -2.61 10.96
CA LEU A 16 5.17 -2.17 10.70
C LEU A 16 4.69 -1.19 11.76
N ARG A 17 4.86 -1.51 13.04
CA ARG A 17 4.50 -0.60 14.14
C ARG A 17 5.21 0.74 14.04
N SER A 18 6.52 0.71 13.78
CA SER A 18 7.31 1.93 13.59
C SER A 18 6.80 2.75 12.39
N ALA A 19 6.49 2.10 11.29
CA ALA A 19 5.94 2.74 10.09
C ALA A 19 4.58 3.40 10.38
N LEU A 20 3.66 2.67 10.99
CA LEU A 20 2.32 3.18 11.35
C LEU A 20 2.41 4.35 12.33
N GLN A 21 3.29 4.28 13.32
CA GLN A 21 3.53 5.37 14.26
C GLN A 21 4.01 6.63 13.54
N LYS A 22 4.98 6.49 12.64
CA LYS A 22 5.50 7.62 11.85
C LYS A 22 4.43 8.23 10.96
N LEU A 23 3.68 7.42 10.24
CA LEU A 23 2.60 7.90 9.37
C LEU A 23 1.52 8.64 10.16
N LYS A 24 1.08 8.07 11.30
CA LYS A 24 0.12 8.72 12.20
C LYS A 24 0.64 10.04 12.77
N ALA A 25 1.89 10.09 13.20
CA ALA A 25 2.54 11.31 13.70
C ALA A 25 2.64 12.41 12.64
N ARG A 26 2.65 12.03 11.35
CA ARG A 26 2.62 12.96 10.21
C ARG A 26 1.19 13.31 9.75
N GLY A 27 0.18 12.80 10.44
CA GLY A 27 -1.22 13.12 10.18
C GLY A 27 -1.89 12.27 9.09
N ALA A 28 -1.38 11.08 8.79
CA ALA A 28 -2.05 10.18 7.85
C ALA A 28 -3.49 9.89 8.29
N GLU A 29 -4.43 10.14 7.39
CA GLU A 29 -5.88 10.01 7.61
C GLU A 29 -6.42 8.70 7.03
N TYR A 30 -5.76 8.16 6.03
CA TYR A 30 -6.10 6.90 5.37
C TYR A 30 -4.83 6.11 5.08
N PHE A 31 -4.94 4.77 5.04
CA PHE A 31 -3.80 3.89 4.82
C PHE A 31 -4.04 2.95 3.65
N ILE A 32 -2.99 2.65 2.88
CA ILE A 32 -3.04 1.68 1.80
C ILE A 32 -1.85 0.74 1.93
N HIS A 33 -2.13 -0.58 1.97
CA HIS A 33 -1.08 -1.60 1.96
C HIS A 33 -1.07 -2.34 0.62
N CYS A 34 0.06 -2.26 -0.08
CA CYS A 34 0.20 -2.70 -1.46
C CYS A 34 0.63 -4.19 -1.62
N GLY A 35 0.31 -5.03 -0.64
CA GLY A 35 0.53 -6.48 -0.74
C GLY A 35 1.79 -7.00 -0.04
N ASP A 36 1.93 -8.33 -0.04
CA ASP A 36 2.90 -9.06 0.76
C ASP A 36 2.76 -8.70 2.24
N VAL A 37 1.54 -8.87 2.70
CA VAL A 37 1.11 -8.55 4.07
C VAL A 37 1.72 -9.52 5.06
N GLY A 38 1.47 -10.80 4.86
CA GLY A 38 1.88 -11.88 5.74
C GLY A 38 0.69 -12.48 6.50
N GLU A 39 0.88 -12.79 7.77
CA GLU A 39 -0.05 -13.55 8.60
C GLU A 39 -0.99 -12.65 9.43
N GLN A 40 -1.83 -13.31 10.23
CA GLN A 40 -2.84 -12.68 11.10
C GLN A 40 -2.26 -11.57 11.99
N GLY A 41 -1.05 -11.76 12.53
CA GLY A 41 -0.41 -10.77 13.39
C GLY A 41 -0.19 -9.41 12.71
N VAL A 42 0.01 -9.38 11.40
CA VAL A 42 0.07 -8.13 10.63
C VAL A 42 -1.30 -7.50 10.51
N LEU A 43 -2.33 -8.30 10.21
CA LEU A 43 -3.71 -7.83 10.11
C LEU A 43 -4.19 -7.23 11.44
N ASP A 44 -3.78 -7.82 12.58
CA ASP A 44 -4.09 -7.29 13.92
C ASP A 44 -3.52 -5.87 14.13
N GLN A 45 -2.34 -5.58 13.59
CA GLN A 45 -1.74 -4.24 13.68
C GLN A 45 -2.47 -3.22 12.81
N LEU A 46 -3.14 -3.67 11.75
CA LEU A 46 -3.89 -2.82 10.83
C LEU A 46 -5.35 -2.63 11.27
N ALA A 47 -5.85 -3.46 12.19
CA ALA A 47 -7.22 -3.41 12.68
C ALA A 47 -7.57 -2.03 13.24
N GLY A 48 -8.78 -1.54 12.94
CA GLY A 48 -9.28 -0.25 13.39
C GLY A 48 -8.73 0.97 12.62
N LEU A 49 -7.84 0.76 11.66
CA LEU A 49 -7.40 1.85 10.78
C LEU A 49 -8.36 2.03 9.59
N PRO A 50 -8.60 3.27 9.14
CA PRO A 50 -9.22 3.51 7.84
C PRO A 50 -8.24 3.07 6.74
N LEU A 51 -8.42 1.87 6.23
CA LEU A 51 -7.42 1.20 5.42
C LEU A 51 -8.04 0.35 4.31
N THR A 52 -7.38 0.34 3.16
CA THR A 52 -7.54 -0.68 2.12
C THR A 52 -6.22 -1.42 1.96
N PHE A 53 -6.27 -2.74 1.87
CA PHE A 53 -5.10 -3.55 1.55
C PHE A 53 -5.41 -4.55 0.44
N ILE A 54 -4.37 -5.00 -0.23
CA ILE A 54 -4.43 -6.07 -1.23
C ILE A 54 -3.44 -7.18 -0.86
N TRP A 55 -3.60 -8.34 -1.50
CA TRP A 55 -2.65 -9.43 -1.41
C TRP A 55 -1.52 -9.29 -2.43
N GLY A 56 -0.30 -9.65 -2.03
CA GLY A 56 0.84 -9.79 -2.93
C GLY A 56 1.09 -11.24 -3.36
N ASN A 57 2.13 -11.46 -4.15
CA ASN A 57 2.47 -12.78 -4.67
C ASN A 57 3.01 -13.75 -3.59
N ASN A 58 3.47 -13.24 -2.47
CA ASN A 58 3.92 -14.04 -1.33
C ASN A 58 2.85 -14.23 -0.24
N ASP A 59 1.64 -13.75 -0.46
CA ASP A 59 0.53 -14.00 0.45
C ASP A 59 -0.13 -15.34 0.08
N TRP A 60 -0.03 -16.30 0.98
CA TRP A 60 -0.56 -17.67 0.88
C TRP A 60 -1.82 -17.77 1.74
N ASP A 61 -2.61 -18.81 1.49
CA ASP A 61 -3.86 -19.08 2.25
C ASP A 61 -4.80 -17.86 2.35
N VAL A 62 -4.86 -17.10 1.26
CA VAL A 62 -5.59 -15.83 1.22
C VAL A 62 -7.09 -15.95 1.55
N ALA A 63 -7.70 -17.10 1.32
CA ALA A 63 -9.11 -17.31 1.66
C ALA A 63 -9.33 -17.25 3.17
N GLU A 64 -8.52 -17.97 3.95
CA GLU A 64 -8.59 -17.96 5.41
C GLU A 64 -8.22 -16.59 6.00
N LEU A 65 -7.16 -15.97 5.48
CA LEU A 65 -6.74 -14.64 5.90
C LEU A 65 -7.78 -13.57 5.53
N ALA A 66 -8.47 -13.70 4.39
CA ALA A 66 -9.54 -12.79 3.99
C ALA A 66 -10.75 -12.90 4.93
N ASP A 67 -11.14 -14.12 5.33
CA ASP A 67 -12.19 -14.33 6.31
C ASP A 67 -11.81 -13.74 7.67
N TYR A 68 -10.57 -13.93 8.10
CA TYR A 68 -10.07 -13.32 9.32
C TYR A 68 -10.08 -11.79 9.26
N ALA A 69 -9.54 -11.21 8.19
CA ALA A 69 -9.54 -9.77 7.97
C ALA A 69 -10.96 -9.17 8.06
N LYS A 70 -11.93 -9.82 7.41
CA LYS A 70 -13.33 -9.43 7.48
C LYS A 70 -13.87 -9.50 8.91
N SER A 71 -13.50 -10.53 9.67
CA SER A 71 -13.96 -10.71 11.06
C SER A 71 -13.47 -9.60 12.00
N ILE A 72 -12.34 -8.97 11.70
CA ILE A 72 -11.76 -7.84 12.46
C ILE A 72 -12.01 -6.48 11.79
N GLY A 73 -12.90 -6.43 10.80
CA GLY A 73 -13.36 -5.18 10.18
C GLY A 73 -12.43 -4.56 9.14
N LEU A 74 -11.49 -5.33 8.58
CA LEU A 74 -10.61 -4.84 7.53
C LEU A 74 -11.19 -5.07 6.12
N ALA A 75 -11.04 -4.06 5.26
CA ALA A 75 -11.42 -4.13 3.86
C ALA A 75 -10.25 -4.66 3.01
N CYS A 76 -10.44 -5.87 2.44
CA CYS A 76 -9.50 -6.46 1.50
C CYS A 76 -9.95 -6.24 0.06
N GLY A 77 -9.09 -5.67 -0.78
CA GLY A 77 -9.34 -5.44 -2.20
C GLY A 77 -8.96 -6.62 -3.11
N GLY A 78 -8.66 -7.79 -2.56
CA GLY A 78 -8.15 -8.92 -3.36
C GLY A 78 -6.70 -8.69 -3.80
N ARG A 79 -6.39 -8.94 -5.07
CA ARG A 79 -5.04 -8.70 -5.64
C ARG A 79 -4.94 -7.42 -6.48
N PHE A 80 -6.07 -6.81 -6.74
CA PHE A 80 -6.20 -5.53 -7.43
C PHE A 80 -7.40 -4.78 -6.87
N ALA A 81 -7.21 -3.53 -6.51
CA ALA A 81 -8.28 -2.66 -6.03
C ALA A 81 -8.29 -1.33 -6.76
N GLU A 82 -9.47 -0.80 -6.95
CA GLU A 82 -9.70 0.57 -7.40
C GLU A 82 -10.51 1.29 -6.33
N ILE A 83 -10.01 2.43 -5.86
CA ILE A 83 -10.70 3.24 -4.85
C ILE A 83 -10.64 4.72 -5.22
N THR A 84 -11.55 5.48 -4.66
CA THR A 84 -11.55 6.94 -4.79
C THR A 84 -11.36 7.55 -3.39
N LEU A 85 -10.33 8.37 -3.25
CA LEU A 85 -10.06 9.12 -2.03
C LEU A 85 -9.89 10.59 -2.40
N ASP A 86 -10.58 11.48 -1.69
CA ASP A 86 -10.48 12.92 -1.90
C ASP A 86 -10.67 13.33 -3.38
N GLY A 87 -11.60 12.64 -4.07
CA GLY A 87 -11.88 12.87 -5.49
C GLY A 87 -10.81 12.36 -6.47
N LYS A 88 -9.77 11.67 -5.98
CA LYS A 88 -8.70 11.08 -6.78
C LYS A 88 -8.91 9.58 -6.98
N ALA A 89 -8.69 9.11 -8.19
CA ALA A 89 -8.81 7.70 -8.56
C ALA A 89 -7.48 6.97 -8.33
N PHE A 90 -7.50 5.93 -7.50
CA PHE A 90 -6.36 5.08 -7.20
C PHE A 90 -6.55 3.70 -7.78
N ALA A 91 -5.53 3.17 -8.45
CA ALA A 91 -5.36 1.75 -8.73
C ALA A 91 -4.28 1.20 -7.81
N ILE A 92 -4.54 0.05 -7.21
CA ILE A 92 -3.63 -0.60 -6.26
C ILE A 92 -3.39 -2.03 -6.73
N THR A 93 -2.15 -2.36 -7.03
CA THR A 93 -1.72 -3.73 -7.36
C THR A 93 -0.33 -3.97 -6.79
N HIS A 94 0.01 -5.24 -6.51
CA HIS A 94 1.31 -5.52 -5.91
C HIS A 94 2.48 -5.22 -6.86
N GLY A 95 2.30 -5.37 -8.16
CA GLY A 95 3.33 -5.09 -9.15
C GLY A 95 4.02 -6.33 -9.72
N ASP A 96 3.61 -7.52 -9.29
CA ASP A 96 4.07 -8.82 -9.79
C ASP A 96 3.42 -9.23 -11.13
N ASN A 97 2.46 -8.45 -11.62
CA ASN A 97 1.78 -8.65 -12.90
C ASN A 97 2.04 -7.49 -13.87
N PRO A 98 3.09 -7.57 -14.72
CA PRO A 98 3.44 -6.50 -15.65
C PRO A 98 2.33 -6.16 -16.66
N ALA A 99 1.57 -7.16 -17.11
CA ALA A 99 0.48 -6.96 -18.06
C ALA A 99 -0.64 -6.10 -17.45
N LEU A 100 -0.98 -6.33 -16.18
CA LEU A 100 -1.95 -5.50 -15.45
C LEU A 100 -1.45 -4.06 -15.30
N LYS A 101 -0.19 -3.87 -14.90
CA LYS A 101 0.43 -2.55 -14.79
C LYS A 101 0.35 -1.80 -16.13
N GLN A 102 0.73 -2.43 -17.22
CA GLN A 102 0.69 -1.84 -18.56
C GLN A 102 -0.75 -1.46 -18.97
N ARG A 103 -1.72 -2.32 -18.69
CA ARG A 103 -3.13 -2.03 -19.00
C ARG A 103 -3.62 -0.79 -18.25
N ILE A 104 -3.35 -0.71 -16.94
CA ILE A 104 -3.73 0.43 -16.10
C ILE A 104 -3.13 1.73 -16.65
N LEU A 105 -1.85 1.71 -16.99
CA LEU A 105 -1.16 2.89 -17.52
C LEU A 105 -1.66 3.29 -18.91
N LYS A 106 -2.00 2.33 -19.76
CA LYS A 106 -2.56 2.59 -21.08
C LYS A 106 -3.95 3.23 -21.02
N GLU A 107 -4.78 2.81 -20.07
CA GLU A 107 -6.15 3.31 -19.89
C GLU A 107 -6.20 4.76 -19.43
N GLN A 108 -5.17 5.24 -18.70
CA GLN A 108 -5.08 6.63 -18.21
C GLN A 108 -6.32 7.10 -17.42
N ARG A 109 -6.95 6.19 -16.67
CA ARG A 109 -8.16 6.48 -15.88
C ARG A 109 -7.86 6.88 -14.44
N HIS A 110 -6.66 6.56 -13.92
CA HIS A 110 -6.29 6.74 -12.53
C HIS A 110 -5.33 7.93 -12.37
N ASP A 111 -5.48 8.64 -11.26
CA ASP A 111 -4.53 9.69 -10.84
C ASP A 111 -3.27 9.06 -10.23
N TYR A 112 -3.46 7.94 -9.52
CA TYR A 112 -2.38 7.22 -8.85
C TYR A 112 -2.42 5.72 -9.14
N LEU A 113 -1.24 5.13 -9.35
CA LEU A 113 -1.01 3.69 -9.37
C LEU A 113 -0.03 3.35 -8.24
N LEU A 114 -0.49 2.59 -7.26
CA LEU A 114 0.32 2.18 -6.12
C LEU A 114 0.80 0.76 -6.29
N LEU A 115 2.09 0.55 -6.05
CA LEU A 115 2.81 -0.70 -6.24
C LEU A 115 3.63 -1.08 -4.99
N GLY A 116 4.06 -2.33 -4.92
CA GLY A 116 5.08 -2.86 -4.02
C GLY A 116 6.06 -3.74 -4.80
N HIS A 117 6.35 -4.95 -4.29
CA HIS A 117 7.07 -6.03 -4.93
C HIS A 117 8.57 -5.82 -5.16
N THR A 118 8.99 -4.69 -5.70
CA THR A 118 10.43 -4.42 -5.98
C THR A 118 11.25 -4.14 -4.72
N HIS A 119 10.59 -3.81 -3.61
CA HIS A 119 11.19 -3.38 -2.34
C HIS A 119 12.00 -2.07 -2.46
N ILE A 120 11.82 -1.32 -3.55
CA ILE A 120 12.54 -0.08 -3.83
C ILE A 120 11.53 1.07 -3.89
N PHE A 121 11.80 2.13 -3.13
CA PHE A 121 11.01 3.35 -3.23
C PHE A 121 11.15 3.94 -4.64
N ASP A 122 9.99 4.21 -5.24
CA ASP A 122 9.94 4.82 -6.58
C ASP A 122 8.78 5.81 -6.69
N ASP A 123 8.96 6.83 -7.52
CA ASP A 123 8.01 7.89 -7.77
C ASP A 123 8.21 8.40 -9.19
N GLU A 124 7.34 8.00 -10.09
CA GLU A 124 7.37 8.41 -11.49
C GLU A 124 5.98 8.81 -11.98
N ARG A 125 5.92 9.47 -13.13
CA ARG A 125 4.65 9.86 -13.76
C ARG A 125 4.64 9.44 -15.24
N ILE A 126 3.58 8.77 -15.64
CA ILE A 126 3.31 8.40 -17.03
C ILE A 126 1.93 8.96 -17.41
N GLY A 127 1.92 9.97 -18.29
CA GLY A 127 0.70 10.69 -18.61
C GLY A 127 0.09 11.35 -17.36
N ARG A 128 -1.19 11.13 -17.10
CA ARG A 128 -1.84 11.65 -15.89
C ARG A 128 -1.57 10.82 -14.63
N THR A 129 -1.12 9.59 -14.79
CA THR A 129 -0.97 8.65 -13.66
C THR A 129 0.39 8.79 -12.98
N ARG A 130 0.39 9.09 -11.68
CA ARG A 130 1.58 9.03 -10.84
C ARG A 130 1.73 7.64 -10.27
N ILE A 131 2.89 7.03 -10.47
CA ILE A 131 3.20 5.68 -10.05
C ILE A 131 4.06 5.77 -8.79
N ILE A 132 3.60 5.17 -7.71
CA ILE A 132 4.28 5.26 -6.41
C ILE A 132 4.53 3.85 -5.87
N ASN A 133 5.78 3.58 -5.52
CA ASN A 133 6.17 2.44 -4.71
C ASN A 133 6.72 2.96 -3.37
N PRO A 134 6.14 2.62 -2.23
CA PRO A 134 6.58 3.14 -0.93
C PRO A 134 7.90 2.53 -0.44
N GLY A 135 8.45 1.57 -1.16
CA GLY A 135 9.51 0.68 -0.69
C GLY A 135 8.93 -0.48 0.13
N ALA A 136 9.73 -1.08 0.98
CA ALA A 136 9.33 -2.25 1.75
C ALA A 136 9.73 -2.14 3.23
N LEU A 137 9.00 -2.89 4.07
CA LEU A 137 9.29 -3.03 5.50
C LEU A 137 10.15 -4.25 5.80
N HIS A 138 10.37 -5.12 4.80
CA HIS A 138 11.21 -6.29 4.89
C HIS A 138 12.08 -6.44 3.64
N ARG A 139 13.26 -7.06 3.79
CA ARG A 139 14.22 -7.33 2.69
C ARG A 139 14.54 -6.10 1.84
N ALA A 140 14.52 -4.91 2.45
CA ALA A 140 14.96 -3.68 1.81
C ALA A 140 16.26 -3.20 2.46
N HIS A 141 17.16 -2.66 1.64
CA HIS A 141 18.39 -2.02 2.16
C HIS A 141 18.04 -0.83 3.05
N VAL A 142 17.05 -0.06 2.61
CA VAL A 142 16.46 1.03 3.40
C VAL A 142 14.95 0.78 3.48
N LYS A 143 14.46 0.48 4.67
CA LYS A 143 13.02 0.32 4.91
C LYS A 143 12.35 1.67 4.82
N SER A 144 11.23 1.74 4.09
CA SER A 144 10.50 2.99 3.91
C SER A 144 9.01 2.78 3.70
N VAL A 145 8.28 3.86 3.94
CA VAL A 145 6.88 4.05 3.59
C VAL A 145 6.72 5.42 2.93
N ALA A 146 5.57 5.70 2.37
CA ALA A 146 5.29 6.98 1.74
C ALA A 146 4.10 7.68 2.40
N LEU A 147 4.13 9.00 2.42
CA LEU A 147 3.00 9.85 2.79
C LEU A 147 2.65 10.72 1.58
N LEU A 148 1.45 10.55 1.07
CA LEU A 148 0.93 11.30 -0.07
C LEU A 148 -0.10 12.34 0.39
N ASP A 149 0.14 13.61 0.08
CA ASP A 149 -0.86 14.67 0.19
C ASP A 149 -1.61 14.79 -1.15
N THR A 150 -2.84 14.31 -1.21
CA THR A 150 -3.67 14.32 -2.43
C THR A 150 -4.08 15.72 -2.85
N ALA A 151 -4.16 16.67 -1.93
CA ALA A 151 -4.55 18.05 -2.22
C ALA A 151 -3.48 18.81 -3.00
N ASN A 152 -2.21 18.57 -2.67
CA ASN A 152 -1.06 19.25 -3.26
C ASN A 152 -0.22 18.36 -4.17
N ASP A 153 -0.60 17.10 -4.34
CA ASP A 153 0.15 16.08 -5.08
C ASP A 153 1.62 15.94 -4.59
N ARG A 154 1.81 16.09 -3.27
CA ARG A 154 3.13 16.04 -2.63
C ARG A 154 3.36 14.66 -2.02
N LEU A 155 4.50 14.07 -2.34
CA LEU A 155 4.93 12.78 -1.79
C LEU A 155 6.14 12.96 -0.89
N GLU A 156 6.10 12.32 0.27
CA GLU A 156 7.22 12.25 1.20
C GLU A 156 7.59 10.79 1.46
N LYS A 157 8.88 10.47 1.28
CA LYS A 157 9.46 9.19 1.70
C LYS A 157 9.80 9.25 3.18
N LEU A 158 9.28 8.31 3.97
CA LEU A 158 9.60 8.19 5.40
C LEU A 158 10.45 6.94 5.63
N ILE A 159 11.65 7.14 6.14
CA ILE A 159 12.55 6.05 6.50
C ILE A 159 12.07 5.39 7.79
N VAL A 160 12.04 4.07 7.79
CA VAL A 160 11.68 3.23 8.93
C VAL A 160 12.93 2.52 9.42
N GLY A 161 13.33 2.82 10.61
CA GLY A 161 14.56 2.28 11.17
C GLY A 161 14.39 1.77 12.58
#